data_d4be6b82a46d487bb28120b4fbc9f6a7
#
_entry.id   d4be6b82a46d487bb28120b4fbc9f6a7
#
_cell.length_a   1.000
_cell.length_b   1.000
_cell.length_c   1.000
_cell.angle_alpha   90.00
_cell.angle_beta   90.00
_cell.angle_gamma   90.00
#
_symmetry.space_group_name_H-M   'P 1'
#
loop_
_entity.id
_entity.type
_entity.pdbx_description
1 polymer ?
#
loop_
_entity_poly.entity_id
_entity_poly.type
_entity_poly.pdbx_seq_one_letter_code
_entity_poly.pdbx_strand_id
1 'polypeptide(L)'
;NSVTGTIVHTPPTHTQIEQMIEELCAFANDESTENFIHPIIKATIIHFMLAYIQPFVDGNGRTARSLFYWYLLKKGYWLTEYLSISRIIYKSKSSYEKAFIYAESDMNDISYFIHYNLNAMQKSYDQLKQWLQRQALKRQAAQTYTAIDGVNDRQGYILRLFADQPT
;
A
#
# COMPACT_ATOMS: atom_id res chain seq x y z
N ASN A 1 -3.53 8.68 -21.05
CA ASN A 1 -2.87 7.39 -21.33
C ASN A 1 -2.11 7.53 -22.65
N SER A 2 -0.78 7.48 -22.65
CA SER A 2 0.07 7.66 -23.83
C SER A 2 -0.16 6.60 -24.92
N VAL A 3 -0.79 5.47 -24.59
CA VAL A 3 -1.06 4.35 -25.50
C VAL A 3 -2.42 4.47 -26.21
N THR A 4 -3.42 5.05 -25.55
CA THR A 4 -4.80 5.11 -26.10
C THR A 4 -5.25 6.52 -26.45
N GLY A 5 -4.45 7.56 -26.17
CA GLY A 5 -4.83 8.97 -26.36
C GLY A 5 -6.00 9.43 -25.48
N THR A 6 -6.53 8.56 -24.59
CA THR A 6 -7.65 8.90 -23.72
C THR A 6 -7.15 9.71 -22.53
N ILE A 7 -7.71 10.90 -22.31
CA ILE A 7 -7.45 11.70 -21.11
C ILE A 7 -8.16 10.99 -19.96
N VAL A 8 -7.38 10.49 -19.01
CA VAL A 8 -7.89 9.77 -17.82
C VAL A 8 -8.10 10.74 -16.66
N HIS A 9 -7.33 11.83 -16.64
CA HIS A 9 -7.38 12.85 -15.60
C HIS A 9 -6.81 14.17 -16.16
N THR A 10 -7.41 15.30 -15.79
CA THR A 10 -6.89 16.64 -16.08
C THR A 10 -6.46 17.27 -14.75
N PRO A 11 -5.14 17.44 -14.51
CA PRO A 11 -4.68 18.05 -13.27
C PRO A 11 -5.12 19.52 -13.16
N PRO A 12 -5.17 20.08 -11.94
CA PRO A 12 -5.42 21.50 -11.72
C PRO A 12 -4.45 22.41 -12.50
N THR A 13 -4.83 23.67 -12.70
CA THR A 13 -3.95 24.64 -13.32
C THR A 13 -2.72 24.92 -12.45
N HIS A 14 -1.58 25.24 -13.07
CA HIS A 14 -0.34 25.49 -12.34
C HIS A 14 -0.45 26.56 -11.24
N THR A 15 -1.35 27.54 -11.41
CA THR A 15 -1.61 28.61 -10.42
C THR A 15 -2.31 28.10 -9.15
N GLN A 16 -2.96 26.95 -9.18
CA GLN A 16 -3.68 26.35 -8.06
C GLN A 16 -2.83 25.33 -7.30
N ILE A 17 -1.76 24.79 -7.92
CA ILE A 17 -0.98 23.69 -7.36
C ILE A 17 -0.39 24.06 -5.98
N GLU A 18 0.22 25.24 -5.86
CA GLU A 18 0.87 25.68 -4.62
C GLU A 18 -0.13 25.73 -3.47
N GLN A 19 -1.25 26.42 -3.66
CA GLN A 19 -2.33 26.49 -2.66
C GLN A 19 -2.88 25.11 -2.29
N MET A 20 -3.14 24.24 -3.26
CA MET A 20 -3.66 22.90 -3.00
C MET A 20 -2.66 22.03 -2.22
N ILE A 21 -1.36 22.20 -2.45
CA ILE A 21 -0.33 21.51 -1.67
C ILE A 21 -0.27 22.04 -0.24
N GLU A 22 -0.39 23.34 -0.02
CA GLU A 22 -0.46 23.93 1.31
C GLU A 22 -1.68 23.42 2.08
N GLU A 23 -2.84 23.40 1.45
CA GLU A 23 -4.08 22.85 2.04
C GLU A 23 -3.92 21.35 2.36
N LEU A 24 -3.30 20.58 1.47
CA LEU A 24 -3.02 19.15 1.72
C LEU A 24 -2.06 18.96 2.89
N CYS A 25 -1.03 19.79 3.02
CA CYS A 25 -0.11 19.77 4.14
C CYS A 25 -0.81 20.15 5.46
N ALA A 26 -1.65 21.19 5.43
CA ALA A 26 -2.45 21.58 6.59
C ALA A 26 -3.39 20.44 7.01
N PHE A 27 -4.12 19.85 6.07
CA PHE A 27 -4.96 18.68 6.32
C PHE A 27 -4.18 17.50 6.92
N ALA A 28 -3.02 17.15 6.36
CA ALA A 28 -2.21 16.03 6.85
C ALA A 28 -1.69 16.25 8.28
N ASN A 29 -1.43 17.50 8.67
CA ASN A 29 -0.91 17.87 9.99
C ASN A 29 -2.01 18.28 11.00
N ASP A 30 -3.25 18.41 10.56
CA ASP A 30 -4.37 18.66 11.46
C ASP A 30 -4.59 17.46 12.39
N GLU A 31 -4.43 17.68 13.70
CA GLU A 31 -4.63 16.68 14.76
C GLU A 31 -5.87 17.01 15.63
N SER A 32 -6.73 17.91 15.15
CA SER A 32 -7.95 18.28 15.87
C SER A 32 -8.84 17.06 16.11
N THR A 33 -9.47 17.03 17.28
CA THR A 33 -10.40 15.97 17.66
C THR A 33 -11.83 16.27 17.27
N GLU A 34 -12.12 17.52 16.90
CA GLU A 34 -13.48 17.97 16.57
C GLU A 34 -14.01 17.30 15.29
N ASN A 35 -13.12 17.06 14.30
CA ASN A 35 -13.44 16.38 13.05
C ASN A 35 -12.57 15.13 12.89
N PHE A 36 -12.75 14.15 13.77
CA PHE A 36 -11.94 12.94 13.75
C PHE A 36 -12.11 12.17 12.44
N ILE A 37 -11.01 12.01 11.70
CA ILE A 37 -10.90 11.14 10.55
C ILE A 37 -9.95 9.99 10.90
N HIS A 38 -10.44 8.76 10.72
CA HIS A 38 -9.62 7.58 11.00
C HIS A 38 -8.31 7.61 10.19
N PRO A 39 -7.13 7.32 10.76
CA PRO A 39 -5.84 7.47 10.09
C PRO A 39 -5.72 6.75 8.74
N ILE A 40 -6.32 5.58 8.57
CA ILE A 40 -6.33 4.87 7.29
C ILE A 40 -7.09 5.67 6.22
N ILE A 41 -8.23 6.26 6.59
CA ILE A 41 -9.01 7.09 5.68
C ILE A 41 -8.23 8.36 5.33
N LYS A 42 -7.66 9.03 6.34
CA LYS A 42 -6.86 10.24 6.13
C LYS A 42 -5.65 9.99 5.24
N ALA A 43 -4.93 8.88 5.45
CA ALA A 43 -3.84 8.46 4.57
C ALA A 43 -4.31 8.23 3.12
N THR A 44 -5.51 7.64 2.95
CA THR A 44 -6.09 7.40 1.63
C THR A 44 -6.48 8.72 0.94
N ILE A 45 -7.01 9.69 1.69
CA ILE A 45 -7.30 11.04 1.18
C ILE A 45 -6.01 11.73 0.73
N ILE A 46 -4.94 11.68 1.54
CA ILE A 46 -3.62 12.24 1.19
C ILE A 46 -3.09 11.60 -0.10
N HIS A 47 -3.21 10.28 -0.22
CA HIS A 47 -2.84 9.55 -1.44
C HIS A 47 -3.63 10.04 -2.66
N PHE A 48 -4.95 10.14 -2.55
CA PHE A 48 -5.83 10.60 -3.62
C PHE A 48 -5.47 12.02 -4.04
N MET A 49 -5.43 12.95 -3.08
CA MET A 49 -5.20 14.37 -3.33
C MET A 49 -3.86 14.63 -4.02
N LEU A 50 -2.77 14.01 -3.59
CA LEU A 50 -1.49 14.20 -4.27
C LEU A 50 -1.50 13.63 -5.70
N ALA A 51 -2.16 12.48 -5.90
CA ALA A 51 -2.29 11.90 -7.23
C ALA A 51 -3.23 12.70 -8.13
N TYR A 52 -4.20 13.44 -7.56
CA TYR A 52 -5.09 14.37 -8.24
C TYR A 52 -4.37 15.67 -8.62
N ILE A 53 -3.66 16.29 -7.70
CA ILE A 53 -2.94 17.56 -7.90
C ILE A 53 -1.82 17.43 -8.95
N GLN A 54 -1.12 16.29 -8.96
CA GLN A 54 0.02 16.01 -9.86
C GLN A 54 1.08 17.13 -9.86
N PRO A 55 1.68 17.50 -8.72
CA PRO A 55 2.58 18.65 -8.63
C PRO A 55 3.92 18.43 -9.35
N PHE A 56 4.26 17.21 -9.71
CA PHE A 56 5.54 16.85 -10.34
C PHE A 56 5.35 16.47 -11.81
N VAL A 57 6.38 16.68 -12.62
CA VAL A 57 6.40 16.24 -14.02
C VAL A 57 6.34 14.71 -14.13
N ASP A 58 7.01 14.00 -13.20
CA ASP A 58 6.95 12.54 -13.07
C ASP A 58 7.02 12.14 -11.59
N GLY A 59 6.57 10.93 -11.30
CA GLY A 59 6.67 10.34 -9.97
C GLY A 59 5.48 10.64 -9.05
N ASN A 60 4.44 11.35 -9.49
CA ASN A 60 3.27 11.68 -8.67
C ASN A 60 2.67 10.46 -7.96
N GLY A 61 2.44 9.37 -8.68
CA GLY A 61 1.91 8.14 -8.11
C GLY A 61 2.86 7.45 -7.11
N ARG A 62 4.18 7.57 -7.30
CA ARG A 62 5.19 7.05 -6.35
C ARG A 62 5.15 7.88 -5.08
N THR A 63 5.18 9.19 -5.20
CA THR A 63 5.13 10.13 -4.06
C THR A 63 3.83 9.98 -3.28
N ALA A 64 2.69 9.90 -3.96
CA ALA A 64 1.39 9.71 -3.32
C ALA A 64 1.36 8.43 -2.46
N ARG A 65 1.84 7.30 -2.99
CA ARG A 65 1.95 6.06 -2.22
C ARG A 65 2.96 6.15 -1.08
N SER A 66 4.10 6.83 -1.28
CA SER A 66 5.09 7.03 -0.22
C SER A 66 4.51 7.83 0.95
N LEU A 67 3.75 8.90 0.66
CA LEU A 67 3.05 9.69 1.69
C LEU A 67 1.98 8.87 2.41
N PHE A 68 1.24 8.03 1.71
CA PHE A 68 0.29 7.09 2.31
C PHE A 68 0.97 6.20 3.36
N TYR A 69 2.07 5.53 2.99
CA TYR A 69 2.83 4.67 3.90
C TYR A 69 3.42 5.47 5.07
N TRP A 70 4.06 6.60 4.77
CA TRP A 70 4.65 7.47 5.78
C TRP A 70 3.62 7.93 6.81
N TYR A 71 2.45 8.38 6.36
CA TYR A 71 1.39 8.84 7.26
C TYR A 71 0.91 7.73 8.20
N LEU A 72 0.69 6.53 7.68
CA LEU A 72 0.28 5.39 8.50
C LEU A 72 1.35 5.00 9.52
N LEU A 73 2.62 4.96 9.13
CA LEU A 73 3.74 4.69 10.04
C LEU A 73 3.84 5.78 11.12
N LYS A 74 3.72 7.06 10.76
CA LYS A 74 3.66 8.19 11.70
C LYS A 74 2.54 8.02 12.74
N LYS A 75 1.42 7.43 12.34
CA LYS A 75 0.26 7.17 13.23
C LYS A 75 0.32 5.81 13.96
N GLY A 76 1.45 5.12 13.93
CA GLY A 76 1.69 3.87 14.66
C GLY A 76 1.22 2.60 13.97
N TYR A 77 0.80 2.65 12.73
CA TYR A 77 0.41 1.47 11.94
C TYR A 77 1.66 0.78 11.38
N TRP A 78 2.54 0.30 12.27
CA TRP A 78 3.83 -0.30 11.93
C TRP A 78 3.73 -1.49 10.96
N LEU A 79 2.63 -2.24 11.00
CA LEU A 79 2.41 -3.38 10.09
C LEU A 79 2.40 -2.96 8.61
N THR A 80 2.09 -1.69 8.35
CA THR A 80 2.07 -1.12 6.98
C THR A 80 3.42 -1.24 6.27
N GLU A 81 4.53 -1.28 7.00
CA GLU A 81 5.88 -1.50 6.46
C GLU A 81 5.98 -2.83 5.69
N TYR A 82 5.24 -3.85 6.13
CA TYR A 82 5.25 -5.19 5.53
C TYR A 82 4.14 -5.41 4.50
N LEU A 83 3.22 -4.45 4.34
CA LEU A 83 2.11 -4.55 3.40
C LEU A 83 2.54 -4.09 2.00
N SER A 84 2.50 -4.99 1.02
CA SER A 84 2.84 -4.70 -0.36
C SER A 84 1.63 -4.12 -1.14
N ILE A 85 1.02 -3.02 -0.65
CA ILE A 85 -0.15 -2.39 -1.27
C ILE A 85 0.16 -1.94 -2.71
N SER A 86 1.35 -1.38 -2.94
CA SER A 86 1.80 -0.98 -4.28
C SER A 86 1.81 -2.15 -5.27
N ARG A 87 2.12 -3.38 -4.82
CA ARG A 87 2.05 -4.59 -5.64
C ARG A 87 0.61 -4.95 -5.99
N ILE A 88 -0.32 -4.78 -5.06
CA ILE A 88 -1.76 -5.00 -5.32
C ILE A 88 -2.26 -3.98 -6.35
N ILE A 89 -1.94 -2.69 -6.17
CA ILE A 89 -2.29 -1.62 -7.12
C ILE A 89 -1.73 -1.94 -8.51
N TYR A 90 -0.46 -2.35 -8.61
CA TYR A 90 0.14 -2.72 -9.89
C TYR A 90 -0.60 -3.86 -10.59
N LYS A 91 -1.00 -4.91 -9.85
CA LYS A 91 -1.75 -6.05 -10.37
C LYS A 91 -3.20 -5.72 -10.75
N SER A 92 -3.78 -4.68 -10.15
CA SER A 92 -5.16 -4.23 -10.38
C SER A 92 -5.23 -2.80 -10.93
N LYS A 93 -4.27 -2.44 -11.80
CA LYS A 93 -4.11 -1.08 -12.35
C LYS A 93 -5.42 -0.52 -12.92
N SER A 94 -6.13 -1.30 -13.72
CA SER A 94 -7.41 -0.88 -14.31
C SER A 94 -8.47 -0.55 -13.25
N SER A 95 -8.55 -1.32 -12.15
CA SER A 95 -9.49 -1.05 -11.06
C SER A 95 -9.10 0.20 -10.27
N TYR A 96 -7.79 0.43 -10.10
CA TYR A 96 -7.25 1.64 -9.50
C TYR A 96 -7.61 2.89 -10.32
N GLU A 97 -7.36 2.85 -11.64
CA GLU A 97 -7.71 3.93 -12.56
C GLU A 97 -9.23 4.20 -12.58
N LYS A 98 -10.06 3.14 -12.58
CA LYS A 98 -11.52 3.29 -12.50
C LYS A 98 -11.98 3.96 -11.20
N ALA A 99 -11.35 3.63 -10.06
CA ALA A 99 -11.69 4.26 -8.79
C ALA A 99 -11.41 5.77 -8.79
N PHE A 100 -10.34 6.21 -9.49
CA PHE A 100 -10.08 7.62 -9.74
C PHE A 100 -11.13 8.26 -10.64
N ILE A 101 -11.40 7.65 -11.80
CA ILE A 101 -12.39 8.18 -12.77
C ILE A 101 -13.76 8.31 -12.14
N TYR A 102 -14.21 7.33 -11.35
CA TYR A 102 -15.49 7.38 -10.67
C TYR A 102 -15.54 8.51 -9.64
N ALA A 103 -14.48 8.67 -8.82
CA ALA A 103 -14.43 9.78 -7.89
C ALA A 103 -14.52 11.14 -8.62
N GLU A 104 -13.75 11.36 -9.69
CA GLU A 104 -13.77 12.61 -10.45
C GLU A 104 -15.10 12.85 -11.18
N SER A 105 -15.74 11.81 -11.70
CA SER A 105 -17.02 11.93 -12.42
C SER A 105 -18.22 12.16 -11.51
N ASP A 106 -18.09 11.83 -10.21
CA ASP A 106 -19.13 12.00 -9.20
C ASP A 106 -18.77 13.12 -8.21
N MET A 107 -18.54 14.32 -8.73
CA MET A 107 -18.24 15.54 -7.96
C MET A 107 -17.12 15.37 -6.91
N ASN A 108 -16.11 14.58 -7.22
CA ASN A 108 -15.01 14.20 -6.34
C ASN A 108 -15.44 13.41 -5.09
N ASP A 109 -16.48 12.58 -5.22
CA ASP A 109 -16.77 11.59 -4.17
C ASP A 109 -15.66 10.56 -4.10
N ILE A 110 -14.76 10.73 -3.12
CA ILE A 110 -13.62 9.86 -2.91
C ILE A 110 -13.95 8.50 -2.31
N SER A 111 -15.24 8.22 -2.01
CA SER A 111 -15.68 6.93 -1.45
C SER A 111 -15.27 5.76 -2.32
N TYR A 112 -15.31 5.90 -3.65
CA TYR A 112 -14.83 4.87 -4.59
C TYR A 112 -13.36 4.55 -4.40
N PHE A 113 -12.54 5.58 -4.22
CA PHE A 113 -11.10 5.43 -4.03
C PHE A 113 -10.76 4.89 -2.64
N ILE A 114 -11.47 5.31 -1.60
CA ILE A 114 -11.36 4.78 -0.24
C ILE A 114 -11.68 3.29 -0.25
N HIS A 115 -12.81 2.89 -0.83
CA HIS A 115 -13.21 1.49 -0.91
C HIS A 115 -12.18 0.63 -1.64
N TYR A 116 -11.65 1.11 -2.77
CA TYR A 116 -10.60 0.42 -3.50
C TYR A 116 -9.34 0.22 -2.63
N ASN A 117 -8.88 1.27 -1.93
CA ASN A 117 -7.67 1.20 -1.10
C ASN A 117 -7.86 0.28 0.11
N LEU A 118 -9.02 0.30 0.79
CA LEU A 118 -9.32 -0.62 1.88
C LEU A 118 -9.28 -2.08 1.39
N ASN A 119 -9.84 -2.37 0.23
CA ASN A 119 -9.76 -3.71 -0.38
C ASN A 119 -8.32 -4.09 -0.76
N ALA A 120 -7.52 -3.15 -1.25
CA ALA A 120 -6.11 -3.38 -1.55
C ALA A 120 -5.29 -3.67 -0.29
N MET A 121 -5.55 -2.95 0.80
CA MET A 121 -4.95 -3.18 2.11
C MET A 121 -5.33 -4.56 2.65
N GLN A 122 -6.61 -4.93 2.62
CA GLN A 122 -7.10 -6.23 3.07
C GLN A 122 -6.41 -7.38 2.30
N LYS A 123 -6.37 -7.29 0.97
CA LYS A 123 -5.69 -8.29 0.13
C LYS A 123 -4.20 -8.39 0.46
N SER A 124 -3.54 -7.26 0.70
CA SER A 124 -2.11 -7.25 1.07
C SER A 124 -1.88 -7.89 2.44
N TYR A 125 -2.75 -7.61 3.41
CA TYR A 125 -2.74 -8.23 4.73
C TYR A 125 -2.92 -9.75 4.64
N ASP A 126 -3.90 -10.21 3.87
CA ASP A 126 -4.16 -11.64 3.71
C ASP A 126 -2.97 -12.37 3.06
N GLN A 127 -2.31 -11.73 2.09
CA GLN A 127 -1.08 -12.27 1.49
C GLN A 127 0.06 -12.37 2.51
N LEU A 128 0.27 -11.34 3.33
CA LEU A 128 1.27 -11.36 4.40
C LEU A 128 0.96 -12.46 5.42
N LYS A 129 -0.29 -12.57 5.86
CA LYS A 129 -0.73 -13.61 6.80
C LYS A 129 -0.46 -15.02 6.24
N GLN A 130 -0.83 -15.28 5.00
CA GLN A 130 -0.58 -16.56 4.33
C GLN A 130 0.91 -16.86 4.19
N TRP A 131 1.72 -15.84 3.90
CA TRP A 131 3.17 -16.00 3.81
C TRP A 131 3.76 -16.37 5.18
N LEU A 132 3.37 -15.66 6.25
CA LEU A 132 3.81 -15.96 7.62
C LEU A 132 3.43 -17.38 8.05
N GLN A 133 2.20 -17.81 7.76
CA GLN A 133 1.73 -19.17 8.07
C GLN A 133 2.59 -20.22 7.33
N ARG A 134 2.87 -20.01 6.04
CA ARG A 134 3.75 -20.90 5.28
C ARG A 134 5.16 -20.96 5.86
N GLN A 135 5.72 -19.83 6.27
CA GLN A 135 7.04 -19.81 6.90
C GLN A 135 7.05 -20.51 8.26
N ALA A 136 6.00 -20.35 9.06
CA ALA A 136 5.87 -21.06 10.33
C ALA A 136 5.83 -22.59 10.14
N LEU A 137 5.05 -23.07 9.17
CA LEU A 137 4.99 -24.50 8.82
C LEU A 137 6.34 -25.04 8.34
N LYS A 138 7.04 -24.28 7.48
CA LYS A 138 8.39 -24.67 7.01
C LYS A 138 9.38 -24.78 8.17
N ARG A 139 9.37 -23.82 9.12
CA ARG A 139 10.22 -23.87 10.32
C ARG A 139 9.91 -25.07 11.20
N GLN A 140 8.62 -25.38 11.40
CA GLN A 140 8.21 -26.53 12.17
C GLN A 140 8.67 -27.84 11.51
N ALA A 141 8.50 -27.99 10.20
CA ALA A 141 8.99 -29.14 9.45
C ALA A 141 10.52 -29.27 9.57
N ALA A 142 11.26 -28.18 9.43
CA ALA A 142 12.72 -28.18 9.58
C ALA A 142 13.17 -28.65 10.98
N GLN A 143 12.44 -28.25 12.04
CA GLN A 143 12.71 -28.71 13.40
C GLN A 143 12.45 -30.22 13.56
N THR A 144 11.41 -30.76 12.92
CA THR A 144 11.13 -32.18 12.94
C THR A 144 12.24 -33.01 12.30
N TYR A 145 12.81 -32.55 11.18
CA TYR A 145 13.94 -33.24 10.53
C TYR A 145 15.22 -33.27 11.39
N THR A 146 15.43 -32.28 12.25
CA THR A 146 16.60 -32.25 13.14
C THR A 146 16.41 -33.08 14.42
N ALA A 147 15.20 -33.51 14.72
CA ALA A 147 14.88 -34.38 15.86
C ALA A 147 14.87 -35.89 15.50
N ILE A 148 15.24 -36.25 14.26
CA ILE A 148 15.32 -37.64 13.84
C ILE A 148 16.52 -38.32 14.51
N ASP A 149 16.27 -39.43 15.19
CA ASP A 149 17.32 -40.22 15.86
C ASP A 149 18.37 -40.69 14.84
N GLY A 150 19.65 -40.50 15.11
CA GLY A 150 20.76 -40.85 14.21
C GLY A 150 21.22 -39.75 13.25
N VAL A 151 20.62 -38.58 13.28
CA VAL A 151 21.07 -37.38 12.53
C VAL A 151 22.07 -36.61 13.39
N ASN A 152 23.30 -36.46 12.92
CA ASN A 152 24.29 -35.63 13.59
C ASN A 152 24.09 -34.14 13.29
N ASP A 153 24.72 -33.24 14.07
CA ASP A 153 24.57 -31.79 13.98
C ASP A 153 24.84 -31.24 12.55
N ARG A 154 25.83 -31.80 11.84
CA ARG A 154 26.20 -31.39 10.48
C ARG A 154 25.10 -31.79 9.47
N GLN A 155 24.55 -32.97 9.58
CA GLN A 155 23.44 -33.45 8.77
C GLN A 155 22.17 -32.65 9.08
N GLY A 156 21.90 -32.36 10.34
CA GLY A 156 20.80 -31.50 10.77
C GLY A 156 20.91 -30.07 10.20
N TYR A 157 22.11 -29.52 10.15
CA TYR A 157 22.37 -28.22 9.52
C TYR A 157 22.06 -28.24 8.01
N ILE A 158 22.51 -29.27 7.30
CA ILE A 158 22.24 -29.45 5.86
C ILE A 158 20.72 -29.57 5.60
N LEU A 159 20.02 -30.38 6.39
CA LEU A 159 18.57 -30.54 6.27
C LEU A 159 17.82 -29.19 6.48
N ARG A 160 18.28 -28.36 7.43
CA ARG A 160 17.74 -27.00 7.62
C ARG A 160 17.95 -26.13 6.40
N LEU A 161 19.16 -26.13 5.80
CA LEU A 161 19.44 -25.37 4.59
C LEU A 161 18.52 -25.74 3.42
N PHE A 162 18.24 -27.02 3.23
CA PHE A 162 17.30 -27.47 2.21
C PHE A 162 15.82 -27.09 2.52
N ALA A 163 15.42 -27.13 3.78
CA ALA A 163 14.08 -26.73 4.19
C ALA A 163 13.83 -25.21 4.09
N ASP A 164 14.89 -24.41 4.23
CA ASP A 164 14.83 -22.93 4.14
C ASP A 164 14.96 -22.40 2.69
N GLN A 165 15.31 -23.25 1.70
CA GLN A 165 15.37 -22.80 0.31
C GLN A 165 13.96 -22.51 -0.24
N PRO A 166 13.74 -21.31 -0.82
CA PRO A 166 12.48 -21.04 -1.52
C PRO A 166 12.44 -21.86 -2.82
N THR A 167 11.45 -22.73 -2.94
CA THR A 167 11.05 -23.35 -4.21
C THR A 167 10.24 -22.37 -5.03
#